data_b13007ace4243b59d66f4da0652a7e45
#
_entry.id   b13007ace4243b59d66f4da0652a7e45
#
_cell.length_a   1.000
_cell.length_b   1.000
_cell.length_c   1.000
_cell.angle_alpha   90.00
_cell.angle_beta   90.00
_cell.angle_gamma   90.00
#
_symmetry.space_group_name_H-M   'P 1'
#
loop_
_entity.id
_entity.type
_entity.pdbx_description
1 polymer ?
#
loop_
_entity_poly.entity_id
_entity_poly.type
_entity_poly.pdbx_seq_one_letter_code
_entity_poly.pdbx_strand_id
1 'polypeptide(L)'
;YDVTGEKSSRPDQWADFLTETYALYGSQAEIVIEAHNWPHWGKDVIRSYLSNLASAYQYVFDQTLHLMNQGYTESEIVQSLALPQSLAQSWYLRQYCSSLGGSIRTVYQSYQTASTLNPVDLNPLTETETARRLVEYLGDVTTVLKRAEEDFAKGDYQWVAQITNILIQADPNNQQARYLCADALEQLGYQCESVLWRNAYLTGAKELREGADPQEVELDPLGQKAQHFLSGEAILDYMGTLVDKDLANGKEFTFLLTLTDDEETYTVQLKNSVLLVYPGAVDKACKNKITTTSSGLFAILNQDTDRQALL
;
A
#
# COMPACT_ATOMS: atom_id res chain seq x y z
N TYR A 1 8.45 -3.35 -0.36
CA TYR A 1 7.68 -4.57 -0.02
C TYR A 1 6.43 -4.14 0.74
N ASP A 2 5.30 -4.20 0.08
CA ASP A 2 3.99 -3.94 0.68
C ASP A 2 3.48 -5.22 1.37
N VAL A 3 2.83 -5.10 2.51
CA VAL A 3 2.15 -6.22 3.21
C VAL A 3 1.03 -6.84 2.38
N THR A 4 0.47 -6.09 1.44
CA THR A 4 -0.64 -6.49 0.58
C THR A 4 -0.24 -6.95 -0.81
N GLY A 5 1.02 -6.74 -1.21
CA GLY A 5 1.55 -6.97 -2.55
C GLY A 5 1.95 -5.66 -3.22
N GLU A 6 3.05 -5.65 -3.96
CA GLU A 6 3.62 -4.45 -4.59
C GLU A 6 3.12 -4.31 -6.04
N LYS A 7 2.22 -3.36 -6.28
CA LYS A 7 1.62 -3.14 -7.61
C LYS A 7 2.61 -2.71 -8.69
N SER A 8 3.74 -2.14 -8.30
CA SER A 8 4.78 -1.63 -9.22
C SER A 8 5.81 -2.69 -9.62
N SER A 9 5.84 -3.84 -8.96
CA SER A 9 6.83 -4.87 -9.27
C SER A 9 6.48 -5.62 -10.56
N ARG A 10 7.51 -6.13 -11.21
CA ARG A 10 7.43 -6.91 -12.44
C ARG A 10 7.65 -8.39 -12.12
N PRO A 11 6.62 -9.11 -11.62
CA PRO A 11 6.76 -10.49 -11.20
C PRO A 11 7.17 -11.42 -12.32
N ASP A 12 6.81 -11.10 -13.55
CA ASP A 12 7.21 -11.78 -14.78
C ASP A 12 8.74 -11.74 -15.02
N GLN A 13 9.45 -10.83 -14.39
CA GLN A 13 10.91 -10.66 -14.56
C GLN A 13 11.74 -11.19 -13.39
N TRP A 14 11.12 -11.58 -12.29
CA TRP A 14 11.88 -12.01 -11.10
C TRP A 14 12.75 -13.24 -11.38
N ALA A 15 12.18 -14.27 -11.99
CA ALA A 15 12.93 -15.48 -12.32
C ALA A 15 13.95 -15.23 -13.43
N ASP A 16 13.62 -14.38 -14.42
CA ASP A 16 14.51 -14.07 -15.54
C ASP A 16 15.80 -13.40 -15.06
N PHE A 17 15.72 -12.41 -14.16
CA PHE A 17 16.90 -11.75 -13.60
C PHE A 17 17.80 -12.74 -12.85
N LEU A 18 17.21 -13.70 -12.13
CA LEU A 18 17.97 -14.69 -11.39
C LEU A 18 18.60 -15.75 -12.30
N THR A 19 17.90 -16.17 -13.36
CA THR A 19 18.44 -17.11 -14.36
C THR A 19 19.55 -16.46 -15.18
N GLU A 20 19.40 -15.19 -15.56
CA GLU A 20 20.46 -14.43 -16.19
C GLU A 20 21.67 -14.26 -15.26
N THR A 21 21.46 -13.90 -14.01
CA THR A 21 22.50 -13.79 -12.99
C THR A 21 23.25 -15.12 -12.82
N TYR A 22 22.50 -16.23 -12.78
CA TYR A 22 23.09 -17.57 -12.73
C TYR A 22 23.96 -17.86 -13.97
N ALA A 23 23.45 -17.53 -15.17
CA ALA A 23 24.18 -17.78 -16.41
C ALA A 23 25.46 -16.94 -16.50
N LEU A 24 25.41 -15.68 -16.12
CA LEU A 24 26.55 -14.75 -16.20
C LEU A 24 27.60 -15.00 -15.10
N TYR A 25 27.19 -15.25 -13.89
CA TYR A 25 28.06 -15.21 -12.70
C TYR A 25 28.13 -16.51 -11.93
N GLY A 26 27.21 -17.46 -12.11
CA GLY A 26 27.11 -18.67 -11.29
C GLY A 26 28.34 -19.57 -11.32
N SER A 27 29.20 -19.50 -12.36
CA SER A 27 30.47 -20.26 -12.42
C SER A 27 31.66 -19.51 -11.81
N GLN A 28 31.55 -18.20 -11.58
CA GLN A 28 32.65 -17.33 -11.19
C GLN A 28 32.48 -16.74 -9.80
N ALA A 29 31.24 -16.48 -9.39
CA ALA A 29 30.93 -15.86 -8.11
C ALA A 29 31.42 -16.72 -6.93
N GLU A 30 32.12 -16.10 -6.01
CA GLU A 30 32.59 -16.73 -4.76
C GLU A 30 31.76 -16.31 -3.56
N ILE A 31 31.09 -15.16 -3.66
CA ILE A 31 30.20 -14.60 -2.62
C ILE A 31 28.99 -13.97 -3.30
N VAL A 32 27.81 -14.20 -2.74
CA VAL A 32 26.56 -13.46 -3.05
C VAL A 32 26.08 -12.80 -1.77
N ILE A 33 25.74 -11.50 -1.87
CA ILE A 33 25.22 -10.69 -0.79
C ILE A 33 23.92 -10.06 -1.28
N GLU A 34 22.89 -10.09 -0.46
CA GLU A 34 21.60 -9.43 -0.72
C GLU A 34 21.11 -8.67 0.52
N ALA A 35 20.10 -7.82 0.35
CA ALA A 35 19.64 -6.93 1.42
C ALA A 35 18.88 -7.64 2.54
N HIS A 36 18.26 -8.80 2.27
CA HIS A 36 17.30 -9.44 3.16
C HIS A 36 17.64 -10.87 3.56
N ASN A 37 18.86 -11.32 3.28
CA ASN A 37 19.32 -12.65 3.64
C ASN A 37 20.81 -12.66 4.01
N TRP A 38 21.28 -13.76 4.55
CA TRP A 38 22.69 -13.96 4.88
C TRP A 38 23.54 -14.13 3.62
N PRO A 39 24.80 -13.68 3.62
CA PRO A 39 25.71 -13.93 2.51
C PRO A 39 25.91 -15.43 2.26
N HIS A 40 26.08 -15.78 0.99
CA HIS A 40 26.38 -17.15 0.56
C HIS A 40 27.78 -17.21 -0.02
N TRP A 41 28.54 -18.23 0.39
CA TRP A 41 29.92 -18.45 -0.04
C TRP A 41 30.08 -19.80 -0.75
N GLY A 42 30.91 -19.77 -1.79
CA GLY A 42 31.28 -20.98 -2.55
C GLY A 42 30.36 -21.20 -3.75
N LYS A 43 31.00 -21.58 -4.86
CA LYS A 43 30.35 -21.67 -6.19
C LYS A 43 29.12 -22.57 -6.22
N ASP A 44 29.23 -23.76 -5.62
CA ASP A 44 28.15 -24.75 -5.64
C ASP A 44 26.95 -24.27 -4.79
N VAL A 45 27.22 -23.64 -3.64
CA VAL A 45 26.19 -23.04 -2.78
C VAL A 45 25.48 -21.90 -3.51
N ILE A 46 26.25 -21.03 -4.14
CA ILE A 46 25.71 -19.87 -4.90
C ILE A 46 24.85 -20.35 -6.07
N ARG A 47 25.31 -21.34 -6.81
CA ARG A 47 24.55 -21.91 -7.93
C ARG A 47 23.23 -22.54 -7.45
N SER A 48 23.26 -23.31 -6.39
CA SER A 48 22.05 -23.88 -5.80
C SER A 48 21.12 -22.81 -5.28
N TYR A 49 21.64 -21.77 -4.62
CA TYR A 49 20.88 -20.63 -4.11
C TYR A 49 20.16 -19.89 -5.25
N LEU A 50 20.88 -19.46 -6.29
CA LEU A 50 20.29 -18.72 -7.43
C LEU A 50 19.25 -19.57 -8.18
N SER A 51 19.55 -20.86 -8.40
CA SER A 51 18.63 -21.77 -9.07
C SER A 51 17.35 -22.02 -8.29
N ASN A 52 17.46 -22.24 -6.97
CA ASN A 52 16.28 -22.45 -6.13
C ASN A 52 15.45 -21.19 -5.96
N LEU A 53 16.09 -20.02 -5.86
CA LEU A 53 15.41 -18.74 -5.78
C LEU A 53 14.65 -18.44 -7.10
N ALA A 54 15.29 -18.63 -8.26
CA ALA A 54 14.65 -18.52 -9.56
C ALA A 54 13.46 -19.47 -9.69
N SER A 55 13.64 -20.74 -9.26
CA SER A 55 12.58 -21.75 -9.28
C SER A 55 11.39 -21.36 -8.39
N ALA A 56 11.66 -20.77 -7.21
CA ALA A 56 10.59 -20.35 -6.30
C ALA A 56 9.76 -19.20 -6.91
N TYR A 57 10.40 -18.18 -7.48
CA TYR A 57 9.70 -17.08 -8.14
C TYR A 57 8.93 -17.55 -9.37
N GLN A 58 9.54 -18.39 -10.22
CA GLN A 58 8.87 -18.95 -11.39
C GLN A 58 7.66 -19.80 -10.98
N TYR A 59 7.81 -20.64 -9.96
CA TYR A 59 6.72 -21.46 -9.45
C TYR A 59 5.53 -20.60 -8.97
N VAL A 60 5.80 -19.59 -8.16
CA VAL A 60 4.73 -18.69 -7.66
C VAL A 60 4.04 -17.98 -8.82
N PHE A 61 4.80 -17.49 -9.77
CA PHE A 61 4.28 -16.82 -10.97
C PHE A 61 3.40 -17.76 -11.78
N ASP A 62 3.96 -18.88 -12.23
CA ASP A 62 3.27 -19.83 -13.11
C ASP A 62 2.02 -20.44 -12.46
N GLN A 63 2.13 -20.84 -11.18
CA GLN A 63 1.00 -21.47 -10.50
C GLN A 63 -0.11 -20.46 -10.17
N THR A 64 0.24 -19.21 -9.87
CA THR A 64 -0.78 -18.17 -9.70
C THR A 64 -1.54 -17.95 -10.98
N LEU A 65 -0.86 -17.77 -12.12
CA LEU A 65 -1.53 -17.60 -13.42
C LEU A 65 -2.33 -18.86 -13.84
N HIS A 66 -1.78 -20.04 -13.57
CA HIS A 66 -2.48 -21.29 -13.85
C HIS A 66 -3.82 -21.37 -13.10
N LEU A 67 -3.84 -21.06 -11.81
CA LEU A 67 -5.06 -21.08 -11.00
C LEU A 67 -6.01 -19.91 -11.37
N MET A 68 -5.48 -18.73 -11.70
CA MET A 68 -6.30 -17.64 -12.27
C MET A 68 -7.04 -18.05 -13.53
N ASN A 69 -6.35 -18.74 -14.44
CA ASN A 69 -6.97 -19.26 -15.69
C ASN A 69 -8.03 -20.34 -15.42
N GLN A 70 -8.00 -20.94 -14.26
CA GLN A 70 -9.05 -21.88 -13.81
C GLN A 70 -10.21 -21.18 -13.08
N GLY A 71 -10.13 -19.85 -12.90
CA GLY A 71 -11.17 -19.04 -12.26
C GLY A 71 -11.07 -18.95 -10.74
N TYR A 72 -9.96 -19.33 -10.13
CA TYR A 72 -9.73 -19.14 -8.70
C TYR A 72 -9.57 -17.66 -8.36
N THR A 73 -10.15 -17.25 -7.25
CA THR A 73 -10.00 -15.91 -6.68
C THR A 73 -8.63 -15.76 -6.00
N GLU A 74 -8.19 -14.52 -5.78
CA GLU A 74 -6.95 -14.21 -5.07
C GLU A 74 -6.88 -14.93 -3.72
N SER A 75 -7.96 -14.87 -2.94
CA SER A 75 -8.01 -15.47 -1.61
C SER A 75 -7.90 -16.99 -1.65
N GLU A 76 -8.54 -17.64 -2.61
CA GLU A 76 -8.47 -19.09 -2.78
C GLU A 76 -7.07 -19.55 -3.19
N ILE A 77 -6.39 -18.79 -4.06
CA ILE A 77 -5.01 -19.09 -4.46
C ILE A 77 -4.07 -18.94 -3.26
N VAL A 78 -4.18 -17.84 -2.50
CA VAL A 78 -3.36 -17.60 -1.30
C VAL A 78 -3.52 -18.71 -0.26
N GLN A 79 -4.71 -19.26 -0.11
CA GLN A 79 -4.99 -20.34 0.86
C GLN A 79 -4.55 -21.71 0.38
N SER A 80 -4.54 -21.96 -0.92
CA SER A 80 -4.28 -23.29 -1.50
C SER A 80 -2.84 -23.48 -1.97
N LEU A 81 -2.17 -22.42 -2.42
CA LEU A 81 -0.83 -22.55 -3.01
C LEU A 81 0.25 -22.63 -1.92
N ALA A 82 1.05 -23.66 -1.98
CA ALA A 82 2.23 -23.85 -1.13
C ALA A 82 3.45 -24.16 -2.00
N LEU A 83 4.65 -23.79 -1.54
CA LEU A 83 5.88 -24.17 -2.23
C LEU A 83 6.05 -25.69 -2.20
N PRO A 84 6.59 -26.28 -3.28
CA PRO A 84 7.01 -27.69 -3.28
C PRO A 84 7.94 -27.99 -2.14
N GLN A 85 7.87 -29.21 -1.58
CA GLN A 85 8.68 -29.59 -0.43
C GLN A 85 10.17 -29.37 -0.66
N SER A 86 10.67 -29.61 -1.87
CA SER A 86 12.06 -29.37 -2.24
C SER A 86 12.52 -27.92 -2.09
N LEU A 87 11.64 -26.96 -2.31
CA LEU A 87 11.90 -25.53 -2.12
C LEU A 87 11.60 -25.09 -0.69
N ALA A 88 10.51 -25.57 -0.10
CA ALA A 88 10.08 -25.21 1.25
C ALA A 88 11.08 -25.60 2.34
N GLN A 89 11.93 -26.60 2.10
CA GLN A 89 12.99 -27.01 3.02
C GLN A 89 14.23 -26.09 2.99
N SER A 90 14.33 -25.22 1.99
CA SER A 90 15.47 -24.30 1.87
C SER A 90 15.30 -23.14 2.85
N TRP A 91 16.23 -23.01 3.81
CA TRP A 91 16.16 -22.01 4.86
C TRP A 91 16.10 -20.57 4.31
N TYR A 92 16.76 -20.27 3.18
CA TYR A 92 16.77 -18.97 2.54
C TYR A 92 15.52 -18.65 1.74
N LEU A 93 14.59 -19.59 1.55
CA LEU A 93 13.28 -19.37 0.93
C LEU A 93 12.16 -19.21 1.98
N ARG A 94 12.52 -19.17 3.26
CA ARG A 94 11.55 -18.91 4.33
C ARG A 94 11.06 -17.46 4.29
N GLN A 95 9.86 -17.25 4.81
CA GLN A 95 9.10 -16.00 4.67
C GLN A 95 9.52 -14.94 5.70
N TYR A 96 10.83 -14.64 5.83
CA TYR A 96 11.32 -13.72 6.85
C TYR A 96 10.91 -12.25 6.58
N CYS A 97 11.08 -11.78 5.36
CA CYS A 97 10.83 -10.38 4.97
C CYS A 97 9.57 -10.19 4.13
N SER A 98 9.21 -11.19 3.35
CA SER A 98 8.00 -11.20 2.52
C SER A 98 7.15 -12.41 2.86
N SER A 99 5.99 -12.55 2.24
CA SER A 99 5.17 -13.75 2.38
C SER A 99 4.81 -14.33 1.03
N LEU A 100 4.61 -15.64 0.98
CA LEU A 100 4.11 -16.31 -0.21
C LEU A 100 2.77 -15.70 -0.66
N GLY A 101 1.87 -15.45 0.31
CA GLY A 101 0.60 -14.79 0.04
C GLY A 101 0.75 -13.38 -0.54
N GLY A 102 1.73 -12.60 -0.09
CA GLY A 102 2.05 -11.28 -0.66
C GLY A 102 2.52 -11.39 -2.11
N SER A 103 3.42 -12.33 -2.42
CA SER A 103 3.90 -12.58 -3.78
C SER A 103 2.77 -13.04 -4.71
N ILE A 104 1.89 -13.93 -4.25
CA ILE A 104 0.70 -14.37 -5.00
C ILE A 104 -0.20 -13.17 -5.33
N ARG A 105 -0.48 -12.31 -4.35
CA ARG A 105 -1.30 -11.09 -4.57
C ARG A 105 -0.67 -10.17 -5.59
N THR A 106 0.65 -9.97 -5.53
CA THR A 106 1.37 -9.16 -6.52
C THR A 106 1.18 -9.69 -7.93
N VAL A 107 1.35 -10.99 -8.15
CA VAL A 107 1.11 -11.63 -9.45
C VAL A 107 -0.35 -11.47 -9.86
N TYR A 108 -1.28 -11.84 -9.00
CA TYR A 108 -2.72 -11.78 -9.28
C TYR A 108 -3.15 -10.37 -9.71
N GLN A 109 -2.80 -9.35 -8.93
CA GLN A 109 -3.18 -7.96 -9.18
C GLN A 109 -2.51 -7.37 -10.43
N SER A 110 -1.31 -7.85 -10.79
CA SER A 110 -0.61 -7.40 -12.00
C SER A 110 -1.29 -7.85 -13.28
N TYR A 111 -2.00 -8.98 -13.25
CA TYR A 111 -2.69 -9.56 -14.41
C TYR A 111 -4.21 -9.42 -14.36
N GLN A 112 -4.75 -8.97 -13.25
CA GLN A 112 -6.18 -8.72 -13.14
C GLN A 112 -6.54 -7.39 -13.83
N THR A 113 -7.34 -7.47 -14.88
CA THR A 113 -7.77 -6.28 -15.65
C THR A 113 -8.97 -5.56 -15.05
N ALA A 114 -9.70 -6.21 -14.16
CA ALA A 114 -10.86 -5.67 -13.44
C ALA A 114 -10.78 -6.05 -11.96
N SER A 115 -11.23 -5.18 -11.06
CA SER A 115 -11.19 -5.43 -9.61
C SER A 115 -12.03 -6.65 -9.20
N THR A 116 -13.07 -6.95 -9.95
CA THR A 116 -13.94 -8.11 -9.74
C THR A 116 -14.68 -8.45 -11.02
N LEU A 117 -15.02 -9.73 -11.20
CA LEU A 117 -15.94 -10.22 -12.25
C LEU A 117 -17.38 -10.31 -11.73
N ASN A 118 -17.61 -10.08 -10.44
CA ASN A 118 -18.95 -10.09 -9.85
C ASN A 118 -19.62 -8.72 -10.01
N PRO A 119 -20.72 -8.61 -10.75
CA PRO A 119 -21.43 -7.34 -10.94
C PRO A 119 -21.93 -6.69 -9.64
N VAL A 120 -22.08 -7.44 -8.56
CA VAL A 120 -22.45 -6.92 -7.23
C VAL A 120 -21.41 -5.92 -6.71
N ASP A 121 -20.13 -6.13 -7.07
CA ASP A 121 -19.01 -5.30 -6.59
C ASP A 121 -18.74 -4.06 -7.47
N LEU A 122 -19.55 -3.83 -8.53
CA LEU A 122 -19.36 -2.65 -9.41
C LEU A 122 -19.66 -1.33 -8.70
N ASN A 123 -20.62 -1.33 -7.78
CA ASN A 123 -21.00 -0.16 -6.99
C ASN A 123 -21.40 -0.60 -5.59
N PRO A 124 -20.46 -1.09 -4.76
CA PRO A 124 -20.76 -1.55 -3.42
C PRO A 124 -21.16 -0.39 -2.50
N LEU A 125 -21.87 -0.70 -1.44
CA LEU A 125 -22.05 0.22 -0.31
C LEU A 125 -20.68 0.51 0.31
N THR A 126 -20.57 1.61 1.07
CA THR A 126 -19.37 1.88 1.85
C THR A 126 -19.15 0.76 2.89
N GLU A 127 -17.90 0.55 3.29
CA GLU A 127 -17.55 -0.46 4.30
C GLU A 127 -18.37 -0.27 5.59
N THR A 128 -18.47 0.97 6.07
CA THR A 128 -19.26 1.33 7.26
C THR A 128 -20.73 0.99 7.11
N GLU A 129 -21.34 1.33 5.96
CA GLU A 129 -22.75 1.04 5.73
C GLU A 129 -23.00 -0.47 5.58
N THR A 130 -22.10 -1.17 4.92
CA THR A 130 -22.12 -2.63 4.80
C THR A 130 -22.03 -3.28 6.19
N ALA A 131 -21.09 -2.82 7.02
CA ALA A 131 -20.91 -3.33 8.37
C ALA A 131 -22.17 -3.11 9.25
N ARG A 132 -22.77 -1.92 9.21
CA ARG A 132 -23.99 -1.62 9.95
C ARG A 132 -25.12 -2.57 9.57
N ARG A 133 -25.35 -2.79 8.28
CA ARG A 133 -26.38 -3.71 7.81
C ARG A 133 -26.09 -5.16 8.18
N LEU A 134 -24.82 -5.58 8.08
CA LEU A 134 -24.43 -6.93 8.50
C LEU A 134 -24.70 -7.14 10.00
N VAL A 135 -24.39 -6.16 10.85
CA VAL A 135 -24.67 -6.23 12.27
C VAL A 135 -26.18 -6.32 12.56
N GLU A 136 -27.01 -5.58 11.82
CA GLU A 136 -28.48 -5.72 11.91
C GLU A 136 -28.94 -7.15 11.57
N TYR A 137 -28.39 -7.77 10.53
CA TYR A 137 -28.70 -9.16 10.17
C TYR A 137 -28.16 -10.18 11.17
N LEU A 138 -27.00 -9.93 11.80
CA LEU A 138 -26.41 -10.80 12.81
C LEU A 138 -27.21 -10.78 14.13
N GLY A 139 -27.94 -9.69 14.41
CA GLY A 139 -28.77 -9.52 15.58
C GLY A 139 -28.01 -8.98 16.79
N ASP A 140 -28.14 -9.60 17.96
CA ASP A 140 -27.57 -9.09 19.21
C ASP A 140 -26.02 -9.17 19.20
N VAL A 141 -25.38 -8.01 19.32
CA VAL A 141 -23.92 -7.86 19.32
C VAL A 141 -23.26 -8.65 20.46
N THR A 142 -23.92 -8.72 21.64
CA THR A 142 -23.39 -9.47 22.78
C THR A 142 -23.29 -10.96 22.46
N THR A 143 -24.29 -11.49 21.77
CA THR A 143 -24.27 -12.89 21.30
C THR A 143 -23.17 -13.14 20.27
N VAL A 144 -22.94 -12.19 19.36
CA VAL A 144 -21.86 -12.29 18.36
C VAL A 144 -20.50 -12.28 19.06
N LEU A 145 -20.26 -11.37 20.00
CA LEU A 145 -19.03 -11.28 20.76
C LEU A 145 -18.74 -12.56 21.55
N LYS A 146 -19.77 -13.10 22.23
CA LYS A 146 -19.63 -14.38 22.97
C LYS A 146 -19.20 -15.52 22.06
N ARG A 147 -19.77 -15.63 20.86
CA ARG A 147 -19.36 -16.64 19.87
C ARG A 147 -17.92 -16.40 19.39
N ALA A 148 -17.55 -15.16 19.16
CA ALA A 148 -16.19 -14.80 18.78
C ALA A 148 -15.17 -15.16 19.89
N GLU A 149 -15.52 -15.00 21.17
CA GLU A 149 -14.68 -15.47 22.30
C GLU A 149 -14.54 -17.00 22.32
N GLU A 150 -15.63 -17.73 22.01
CA GLU A 150 -15.58 -19.20 21.88
C GLU A 150 -14.69 -19.64 20.70
N ASP A 151 -14.73 -18.92 19.58
CA ASP A 151 -13.89 -19.18 18.41
C ASP A 151 -12.43 -18.81 18.69
N PHE A 152 -12.18 -17.71 19.42
CA PHE A 152 -10.85 -17.35 19.90
C PHE A 152 -10.24 -18.48 20.76
N ALA A 153 -11.00 -19.05 21.67
CA ALA A 153 -10.56 -20.16 22.51
C ALA A 153 -10.23 -21.44 21.70
N LYS A 154 -10.79 -21.60 20.50
CA LYS A 154 -10.45 -22.70 19.57
C LYS A 154 -9.24 -22.40 18.73
N GLY A 155 -8.71 -21.16 18.75
CA GLY A 155 -7.58 -20.73 17.93
C GLY A 155 -7.96 -20.19 16.53
N ASP A 156 -9.23 -19.92 16.27
CA ASP A 156 -9.70 -19.40 14.97
C ASP A 156 -9.52 -17.87 14.89
N TYR A 157 -8.30 -17.41 15.13
CA TYR A 157 -7.96 -16.00 15.31
C TYR A 157 -8.26 -15.16 14.07
N GLN A 158 -8.05 -15.69 12.85
CA GLN A 158 -8.34 -14.95 11.64
C GLN A 158 -9.84 -14.65 11.50
N TRP A 159 -10.69 -15.61 11.80
CA TRP A 159 -12.13 -15.40 11.80
C TRP A 159 -12.57 -14.41 12.88
N VAL A 160 -12.01 -14.55 14.08
CA VAL A 160 -12.28 -13.61 15.18
C VAL A 160 -11.90 -12.18 14.80
N ALA A 161 -10.73 -11.97 14.19
CA ALA A 161 -10.31 -10.66 13.70
C ALA A 161 -11.31 -10.11 12.66
N GLN A 162 -11.77 -10.93 11.72
CA GLN A 162 -12.71 -10.53 10.69
C GLN A 162 -14.08 -10.13 11.25
N ILE A 163 -14.67 -10.96 12.09
CA ILE A 163 -16.02 -10.69 12.64
C ILE A 163 -16.02 -9.50 13.60
N THR A 164 -14.99 -9.36 14.45
CA THR A 164 -14.87 -8.22 15.35
C THR A 164 -14.57 -6.93 14.61
N ASN A 165 -13.81 -6.98 13.50
CA ASN A 165 -13.60 -5.82 12.63
C ASN A 165 -14.91 -5.30 12.03
N ILE A 166 -15.83 -6.18 11.64
CA ILE A 166 -17.18 -5.77 11.19
C ILE A 166 -17.91 -5.01 12.29
N LEU A 167 -17.85 -5.49 13.55
CA LEU A 167 -18.46 -4.79 14.68
C LEU A 167 -17.82 -3.41 14.91
N ILE A 168 -16.50 -3.29 14.78
CA ILE A 168 -15.76 -2.04 14.94
C ILE A 168 -16.10 -1.05 13.82
N GLN A 169 -16.22 -1.50 12.58
CA GLN A 169 -16.63 -0.65 11.46
C GLN A 169 -18.06 -0.14 11.60
N ALA A 170 -18.97 -0.93 12.19
CA ALA A 170 -20.32 -0.51 12.49
C ALA A 170 -20.39 0.47 13.66
N ASP A 171 -19.61 0.22 14.71
CA ASP A 171 -19.47 1.07 15.91
C ASP A 171 -18.01 1.12 16.37
N PRO A 172 -17.24 2.15 15.98
CA PRO A 172 -15.84 2.32 16.37
C PRO A 172 -15.59 2.44 17.89
N ASN A 173 -16.64 2.75 18.65
CA ASN A 173 -16.56 2.88 20.12
C ASN A 173 -16.81 1.57 20.85
N ASN A 174 -17.12 0.48 20.17
CA ASN A 174 -17.31 -0.83 20.78
C ASN A 174 -15.98 -1.37 21.32
N GLN A 175 -15.71 -1.05 22.59
CA GLN A 175 -14.43 -1.39 23.23
C GLN A 175 -14.20 -2.89 23.35
N GLN A 176 -15.26 -3.68 23.60
CA GLN A 176 -15.14 -5.14 23.71
C GLN A 176 -14.74 -5.76 22.36
N ALA A 177 -15.36 -5.32 21.26
CA ALA A 177 -14.97 -5.76 19.92
C ALA A 177 -13.53 -5.36 19.59
N ARG A 178 -13.12 -4.13 19.95
CA ARG A 178 -11.73 -3.64 19.74
C ARG A 178 -10.71 -4.50 20.48
N TYR A 179 -10.95 -4.83 21.74
CA TYR A 179 -10.01 -5.61 22.52
C TYR A 179 -9.94 -7.06 22.05
N LEU A 180 -11.07 -7.70 21.72
CA LEU A 180 -11.06 -9.05 21.19
C LEU A 180 -10.40 -9.12 19.81
N CYS A 181 -10.61 -8.11 18.96
CA CYS A 181 -9.90 -7.98 17.68
C CYS A 181 -8.38 -7.86 17.91
N ALA A 182 -7.98 -6.99 18.85
CA ALA A 182 -6.57 -6.79 19.19
C ALA A 182 -5.91 -8.10 19.67
N ASP A 183 -6.59 -8.85 20.53
CA ASP A 183 -6.11 -10.14 21.03
C ASP A 183 -5.94 -11.15 19.88
N ALA A 184 -6.89 -11.18 18.94
CA ALA A 184 -6.80 -12.05 17.76
C ALA A 184 -5.64 -11.65 16.82
N LEU A 185 -5.47 -10.36 16.56
CA LEU A 185 -4.35 -9.84 15.76
C LEU A 185 -3.01 -10.14 16.42
N GLU A 186 -2.92 -10.04 17.75
CA GLU A 186 -1.71 -10.35 18.49
C GLU A 186 -1.33 -11.83 18.34
N GLN A 187 -2.30 -12.75 18.44
CA GLN A 187 -2.06 -14.17 18.19
C GLN A 187 -1.62 -14.45 16.76
N LEU A 188 -2.22 -13.81 15.77
CA LEU A 188 -1.79 -13.90 14.36
C LEU A 188 -0.36 -13.38 14.18
N GLY A 189 -0.03 -12.27 14.83
CA GLY A 189 1.32 -11.70 14.81
C GLY A 189 2.37 -12.65 15.41
N TYR A 190 2.09 -13.27 16.55
CA TYR A 190 3.01 -14.21 17.19
C TYR A 190 3.23 -15.49 16.37
N GLN A 191 2.25 -15.89 15.57
CA GLN A 191 2.35 -17.07 14.70
C GLN A 191 2.93 -16.76 13.32
N CYS A 192 3.10 -15.47 12.98
CA CYS A 192 3.56 -15.04 11.66
C CYS A 192 5.09 -15.07 11.57
N GLU A 193 5.62 -15.74 10.55
CA GLU A 193 7.06 -15.76 10.26
C GLU A 193 7.52 -14.44 9.62
N SER A 194 6.71 -13.86 8.74
CA SER A 194 7.02 -12.60 8.06
C SER A 194 7.06 -11.43 9.04
N VAL A 195 8.21 -10.74 9.10
CA VAL A 195 8.38 -9.54 9.95
C VAL A 195 7.40 -8.43 9.57
N LEU A 196 7.13 -8.24 8.28
CA LEU A 196 6.20 -7.21 7.81
C LEU A 196 4.76 -7.50 8.28
N TRP A 197 4.30 -8.73 8.12
CA TRP A 197 2.97 -9.13 8.59
C TRP A 197 2.87 -9.13 10.10
N ARG A 198 3.91 -9.65 10.79
CA ARG A 198 3.97 -9.59 12.26
C ARG A 198 3.83 -8.16 12.76
N ASN A 199 4.61 -7.24 12.20
CA ASN A 199 4.56 -5.84 12.61
C ASN A 199 3.19 -5.23 12.32
N ALA A 200 2.59 -5.49 11.15
CA ALA A 200 1.25 -5.01 10.82
C ALA A 200 0.20 -5.51 11.84
N TYR A 201 0.22 -6.80 12.17
CA TYR A 201 -0.70 -7.36 13.17
C TYR A 201 -0.50 -6.76 14.56
N LEU A 202 0.75 -6.66 15.04
CA LEU A 202 1.04 -6.16 16.39
C LEU A 202 0.78 -4.65 16.49
N THR A 203 1.09 -3.86 15.46
CA THR A 203 0.76 -2.44 15.41
C THR A 203 -0.75 -2.23 15.41
N GLY A 204 -1.50 -2.95 14.56
CA GLY A 204 -2.95 -2.88 14.55
C GLY A 204 -3.59 -3.27 15.90
N ALA A 205 -3.03 -4.28 16.59
CA ALA A 205 -3.47 -4.64 17.94
C ALA A 205 -3.23 -3.52 18.96
N LYS A 206 -2.06 -2.85 18.89
CA LYS A 206 -1.75 -1.69 19.73
C LYS A 206 -2.73 -0.54 19.48
N GLU A 207 -2.94 -0.17 18.22
CA GLU A 207 -3.83 0.92 17.82
C GLU A 207 -5.29 0.66 18.23
N LEU A 208 -5.75 -0.58 18.19
CA LEU A 208 -7.08 -0.94 18.67
C LEU A 208 -7.24 -0.73 20.18
N ARG A 209 -6.19 -0.93 20.97
CA ARG A 209 -6.22 -0.75 22.44
C ARG A 209 -6.00 0.70 22.85
N GLU A 210 -5.05 1.37 22.25
CA GLU A 210 -4.52 2.68 22.70
C GLU A 210 -5.01 3.85 21.83
N GLY A 211 -5.50 3.56 20.62
CA GLY A 211 -5.74 4.55 19.58
C GLY A 211 -4.50 4.73 18.69
N ALA A 212 -4.68 5.27 17.49
CA ALA A 212 -3.59 5.69 16.63
C ALA A 212 -2.95 6.96 17.23
N ASP A 213 -1.62 7.00 17.30
CA ASP A 213 -0.91 8.22 17.69
C ASP A 213 -0.79 9.14 16.46
N PRO A 214 -1.50 10.30 16.44
CA PRO A 214 -1.41 11.21 15.32
C PRO A 214 -0.01 11.81 15.12
N GLN A 215 0.86 11.73 16.14
CA GLN A 215 2.23 12.26 16.07
C GLN A 215 3.21 11.28 15.42
N GLU A 216 2.90 9.97 15.35
CA GLU A 216 3.69 9.00 14.59
C GLU A 216 3.52 9.18 13.07
N VAL A 217 2.52 9.93 12.64
CA VAL A 217 2.28 10.28 11.23
C VAL A 217 2.52 11.78 11.04
N GLU A 218 3.69 12.31 11.42
CA GLU A 218 4.22 13.45 10.69
C GLU A 218 4.53 12.97 9.26
N LEU A 219 3.47 12.90 8.47
CA LEU A 219 3.62 12.95 7.03
C LEU A 219 4.24 14.33 6.75
N ASP A 220 5.56 14.38 6.66
CA ASP A 220 6.21 15.38 5.81
C ASP A 220 5.85 14.96 4.37
N PRO A 221 4.74 15.46 3.79
CA PRO A 221 4.18 14.89 2.55
C PRO A 221 5.14 15.03 1.39
N LEU A 222 6.11 15.91 1.52
CA LEU A 222 7.14 16.21 0.54
C LEU A 222 8.47 16.47 1.24
N GLY A 223 8.91 15.66 2.18
CA GLY A 223 10.12 15.80 2.97
C GLY A 223 10.98 17.04 2.66
N GLN A 224 11.36 17.81 3.64
CA GLN A 224 12.15 19.05 3.41
C GLN A 224 13.34 18.86 2.44
N LYS A 225 13.81 17.63 2.29
CA LYS A 225 14.85 17.25 1.33
C LYS A 225 14.34 17.09 -0.12
N ALA A 226 13.05 16.82 -0.32
CA ALA A 226 12.48 16.68 -1.66
C ALA A 226 12.24 18.04 -2.36
N GLN A 227 12.20 19.14 -1.61
CA GLN A 227 12.04 20.50 -2.16
C GLN A 227 12.97 20.81 -3.34
N HIS A 228 14.23 20.38 -3.23
CA HIS A 228 15.26 20.70 -4.21
C HIS A 228 15.20 19.85 -5.49
N PHE A 229 14.29 18.86 -5.51
CA PHE A 229 14.15 17.92 -6.63
C PHE A 229 12.81 18.02 -7.35
N LEU A 230 11.88 18.84 -6.85
CA LEU A 230 10.57 19.01 -7.47
C LEU A 230 10.61 20.18 -8.45
N SER A 231 10.18 19.93 -9.69
CA SER A 231 9.91 20.99 -10.67
C SER A 231 8.72 21.85 -10.22
N GLY A 232 8.64 23.08 -10.70
CA GLY A 232 7.49 23.95 -10.47
C GLY A 232 6.17 23.28 -10.89
N GLU A 233 6.16 22.54 -11.99
CA GLU A 233 5.03 21.75 -12.46
C GLU A 233 4.60 20.71 -11.43
N ALA A 234 5.51 19.93 -10.89
CA ALA A 234 5.21 18.91 -9.88
C ALA A 234 4.63 19.49 -8.58
N ILE A 235 5.11 20.68 -8.18
CA ILE A 235 4.56 21.39 -7.02
C ILE A 235 3.13 21.84 -7.31
N LEU A 236 2.86 22.38 -8.50
CA LEU A 236 1.53 22.84 -8.91
C LEU A 236 0.55 21.66 -9.05
N ASP A 237 0.98 20.54 -9.59
CA ASP A 237 0.18 19.32 -9.66
C ASP A 237 -0.20 18.83 -8.25
N TYR A 238 0.75 18.85 -7.33
CA TYR A 238 0.48 18.53 -5.94
C TYR A 238 -0.53 19.51 -5.30
N MET A 239 -0.41 20.82 -5.57
CA MET A 239 -1.39 21.82 -5.12
C MET A 239 -2.80 21.48 -5.60
N GLY A 240 -2.94 20.96 -6.81
CA GLY A 240 -4.21 20.50 -7.36
C GLY A 240 -4.88 19.43 -6.48
N THR A 241 -4.09 18.53 -5.89
CA THR A 241 -4.60 17.48 -5.01
C THR A 241 -5.09 17.99 -3.65
N LEU A 242 -4.70 19.20 -3.25
CA LEU A 242 -5.10 19.83 -2.00
C LEU A 242 -6.39 20.67 -2.12
N VAL A 243 -6.95 20.79 -3.31
CA VAL A 243 -8.18 21.55 -3.54
C VAL A 243 -9.38 20.84 -2.92
N ASP A 244 -9.96 21.45 -1.90
CA ASP A 244 -11.22 20.98 -1.34
C ASP A 244 -12.37 21.34 -2.29
N LYS A 245 -13.09 20.33 -2.79
CA LYS A 245 -14.18 20.48 -3.77
C LYS A 245 -15.33 21.34 -3.26
N ASP A 246 -15.63 21.28 -1.96
CA ASP A 246 -16.76 21.98 -1.36
C ASP A 246 -16.40 23.44 -1.10
N LEU A 247 -15.17 23.72 -0.67
CA LEU A 247 -14.66 25.09 -0.54
C LEU A 247 -14.43 25.77 -1.90
N ALA A 248 -14.05 25.02 -2.92
CA ALA A 248 -13.80 25.53 -4.27
C ALA A 248 -15.06 25.66 -5.12
N ASN A 249 -16.19 25.10 -4.68
CA ASN A 249 -17.45 25.12 -5.43
C ASN A 249 -17.93 26.54 -5.75
N GLY A 250 -18.16 26.80 -7.04
CA GLY A 250 -18.61 28.10 -7.53
C GLY A 250 -17.55 29.21 -7.53
N LYS A 251 -16.30 28.89 -7.15
CA LYS A 251 -15.19 29.83 -7.24
C LYS A 251 -14.42 29.64 -8.54
N GLU A 252 -14.08 30.76 -9.16
CA GLU A 252 -13.26 30.81 -10.36
C GLU A 252 -12.21 31.91 -10.20
N PHE A 253 -10.96 31.62 -10.47
CA PHE A 253 -9.90 32.62 -10.58
C PHE A 253 -8.80 32.14 -11.53
N THR A 254 -8.06 33.10 -12.06
CA THR A 254 -6.89 32.83 -12.91
C THR A 254 -5.76 33.78 -12.51
N PHE A 255 -4.55 33.30 -12.48
CA PHE A 255 -3.35 34.09 -12.31
C PHE A 255 -2.17 33.55 -13.13
N LEU A 256 -1.22 34.41 -13.42
CA LEU A 256 0.07 34.04 -13.99
C LEU A 256 1.05 33.85 -12.83
N LEU A 257 1.67 32.70 -12.77
CA LEU A 257 2.76 32.38 -11.84
C LEU A 257 4.07 32.38 -12.61
N THR A 258 5.04 33.16 -12.13
CA THR A 258 6.41 33.11 -12.64
C THR A 258 7.34 32.61 -11.54
N LEU A 259 8.04 31.51 -11.80
CA LEU A 259 9.08 30.96 -10.95
C LEU A 259 10.42 31.50 -11.45
N THR A 260 11.09 32.31 -10.60
CA THR A 260 12.27 33.06 -11.02
C THR A 260 13.56 32.27 -11.01
N ASP A 261 13.61 31.20 -10.24
CA ASP A 261 14.74 30.28 -10.13
C ASP A 261 14.81 29.30 -11.31
N ASP A 262 13.64 28.89 -11.83
CA ASP A 262 13.52 27.95 -12.96
C ASP A 262 13.27 28.67 -14.30
N GLU A 263 13.09 30.01 -14.28
CA GLU A 263 12.70 30.83 -15.46
C GLU A 263 11.39 30.35 -16.14
N GLU A 264 10.51 29.72 -15.35
CA GLU A 264 9.26 29.14 -15.83
C GLU A 264 8.06 30.07 -15.53
N THR A 265 7.08 30.02 -16.43
CA THR A 265 5.82 30.74 -16.25
C THR A 265 4.67 29.78 -16.50
N TYR A 266 3.65 29.87 -15.65
CA TYR A 266 2.44 29.07 -15.74
C TYR A 266 1.21 29.98 -15.67
N THR A 267 0.15 29.59 -16.38
CA THR A 267 -1.19 30.11 -16.14
C THR A 267 -1.91 29.11 -15.24
N VAL A 268 -2.26 29.53 -14.04
CA VAL A 268 -2.94 28.70 -13.05
C VAL A 268 -4.40 29.15 -12.96
N GLN A 269 -5.33 28.23 -13.14
CA GLN A 269 -6.76 28.50 -13.13
C GLN A 269 -7.49 27.56 -12.18
N LEU A 270 -8.22 28.11 -11.21
CA LEU A 270 -9.24 27.36 -10.49
C LEU A 270 -10.56 27.51 -11.25
N LYS A 271 -11.14 26.41 -11.67
CA LYS A 271 -12.44 26.34 -12.33
C LYS A 271 -13.06 24.97 -12.14
N ASN A 272 -14.39 24.93 -11.96
CA ASN A 272 -15.12 23.68 -11.74
C ASN A 272 -14.56 22.84 -10.57
N SER A 273 -14.08 23.51 -9.51
CA SER A 273 -13.42 22.90 -8.35
C SER A 273 -12.13 22.11 -8.68
N VAL A 274 -11.47 22.44 -9.80
CA VAL A 274 -10.20 21.84 -10.24
C VAL A 274 -9.17 22.94 -10.48
N LEU A 275 -7.94 22.72 -10.03
CA LEU A 275 -6.80 23.57 -10.37
C LEU A 275 -6.20 23.07 -11.69
N LEU A 276 -6.29 23.89 -12.72
CA LEU A 276 -5.69 23.62 -14.02
C LEU A 276 -4.42 24.43 -14.17
N VAL A 277 -3.36 23.78 -14.62
CA VAL A 277 -2.05 24.36 -14.83
C VAL A 277 -1.71 24.30 -16.31
N TYR A 278 -1.48 25.47 -16.92
CA TYR A 278 -1.08 25.56 -18.30
C TYR A 278 0.34 26.09 -18.39
N PRO A 279 1.25 25.45 -19.14
CA PRO A 279 2.59 25.97 -19.35
C PRO A 279 2.53 27.30 -20.12
N GLY A 280 3.29 28.27 -19.63
CA GLY A 280 3.36 29.60 -20.21
C GLY A 280 2.16 30.54 -19.89
N ALA A 281 2.23 31.72 -20.48
CA ALA A 281 1.20 32.74 -20.34
C ALA A 281 0.12 32.57 -21.42
N VAL A 282 -0.80 31.63 -21.24
CA VAL A 282 -1.89 31.35 -22.22
C VAL A 282 -2.96 32.44 -22.20
N ASP A 283 -3.21 33.10 -21.07
CA ASP A 283 -4.07 34.28 -20.98
C ASP A 283 -3.24 35.55 -20.79
N LYS A 284 -2.92 36.21 -21.90
CA LYS A 284 -2.15 37.45 -21.90
C LYS A 284 -2.92 38.65 -21.27
N ALA A 285 -4.23 38.54 -21.10
CA ALA A 285 -5.05 39.56 -20.46
C ALA A 285 -5.16 39.38 -18.95
N CYS A 286 -4.62 38.30 -18.40
CA CYS A 286 -4.64 38.03 -16.99
C CYS A 286 -3.94 39.14 -16.21
N LYS A 287 -4.68 39.79 -15.30
CA LYS A 287 -4.17 40.89 -14.48
C LYS A 287 -3.47 40.42 -13.19
N ASN A 288 -3.86 39.25 -12.71
CA ASN A 288 -3.31 38.72 -11.49
C ASN A 288 -1.97 38.04 -11.80
N LYS A 289 -0.91 38.49 -11.19
CA LYS A 289 0.44 37.95 -11.41
C LYS A 289 1.09 37.68 -10.05
N ILE A 290 1.67 36.50 -9.94
CA ILE A 290 2.46 36.09 -8.78
C ILE A 290 3.88 35.77 -9.31
N THR A 291 4.87 36.35 -8.65
CA THR A 291 6.27 36.05 -8.96
C THR A 291 6.93 35.57 -7.67
N THR A 292 7.47 34.38 -7.72
CA THR A 292 8.13 33.73 -6.57
C THR A 292 9.22 32.79 -7.04
N THR A 293 9.86 32.08 -6.14
CA THR A 293 10.75 30.95 -6.41
C THR A 293 10.01 29.63 -6.19
N SER A 294 10.52 28.52 -6.72
CA SER A 294 10.00 27.17 -6.41
C SER A 294 10.04 26.90 -4.91
N SER A 295 11.11 27.32 -4.22
CA SER A 295 11.19 27.26 -2.74
C SER A 295 10.14 28.11 -2.04
N GLY A 296 9.82 29.30 -2.56
CA GLY A 296 8.77 30.16 -2.04
C GLY A 296 7.37 29.57 -2.21
N LEU A 297 7.10 28.96 -3.36
CA LEU A 297 5.86 28.24 -3.60
C LEU A 297 5.69 27.06 -2.65
N PHE A 298 6.76 26.31 -2.42
CA PHE A 298 6.79 25.20 -1.48
C PHE A 298 6.57 25.62 -0.02
N ALA A 299 7.18 26.76 0.41
CA ALA A 299 6.98 27.32 1.75
C ALA A 299 5.49 27.66 1.99
N ILE A 300 4.79 28.17 0.97
CA ILE A 300 3.34 28.41 1.04
C ILE A 300 2.57 27.10 1.31
N LEU A 301 2.96 26.02 0.67
CA LEU A 301 2.32 24.71 0.84
C LEU A 301 2.52 24.13 2.24
N ASN A 302 3.73 24.26 2.79
CA ASN A 302 4.08 23.71 4.10
C ASN A 302 3.64 24.58 5.28
N GLN A 303 2.85 25.62 5.03
CA GLN A 303 2.34 26.53 6.08
C GLN A 303 3.42 27.35 6.81
N ASP A 304 4.64 27.43 6.29
CA ASP A 304 5.74 28.19 6.87
C ASP A 304 5.52 29.70 6.76
N THR A 305 4.42 30.13 6.15
CA THR A 305 4.00 31.53 5.99
C THR A 305 2.60 31.73 6.50
N ASP A 306 2.34 32.90 7.10
CA ASP A 306 1.03 33.30 7.57
C ASP A 306 0.03 33.37 6.37
N ARG A 307 -0.84 32.36 6.29
CA ARG A 307 -1.84 32.24 5.21
C ARG A 307 -2.76 33.46 5.06
N GLN A 308 -2.91 34.27 6.11
CA GLN A 308 -3.72 35.51 6.08
C GLN A 308 -3.04 36.64 5.32
N ALA A 309 -1.73 36.61 5.15
CA ALA A 309 -1.00 37.62 4.38
C ALA A 309 -1.05 37.41 2.86
N LEU A 310 -1.62 36.29 2.37
CA LEU A 310 -1.63 35.87 0.96
C LEU A 310 -3.04 35.87 0.35
N LEU A 311 -4.08 36.16 1.12
CA LEU A 311 -5.46 36.38 0.66
C LEU A 311 -5.81 37.86 0.65
#